data_6f56d955bcf7812497eea3fc7a3cc312
#
_entry.id   6f56d955bcf7812497eea3fc7a3cc312
#
_cell.length_a   1.000
_cell.length_b   1.000
_cell.length_c   1.000
_cell.angle_alpha   90.00
_cell.angle_beta   90.00
_cell.angle_gamma   90.00
#
_symmetry.space_group_name_H-M   'P 1'
#
loop_
_entity.id
_entity.type
_entity.pdbx_description
1 polymer ?
#
loop_
_entity_poly.entity_id
_entity_poly.type
_entity_poly.pdbx_seq_one_letter_code
_entity_poly.pdbx_strand_id
1 'polypeptide(L)'
;MKQLVLTTATVAIAMALIPAAGANEMIPPELAVRHVGKDGLVCGVVERARYAEGSEGQPTFLHMGGAFPRHTFSVRVPGSARNNFGFPLESLQGKTICASGRIARDASRAEIEVTSPSAIKLATIK
;
A
#
# COMPACT_ATOMS: atom_id res chain seq x y z
N MET A 1 50.99 26.46 41.27
CA MET A 1 50.44 26.71 39.98
C MET A 1 49.59 25.57 39.57
N LYS A 2 48.35 25.85 39.50
CA LYS A 2 47.39 24.80 39.15
C LYS A 2 46.94 24.92 37.73
N GLN A 3 47.08 23.87 37.04
CA GLN A 3 46.56 23.78 35.70
C GLN A 3 45.17 23.18 35.75
N LEU A 4 44.23 23.96 35.34
CA LEU A 4 42.88 23.44 35.11
C LEU A 4 42.84 22.84 33.74
N VAL A 5 42.78 21.53 33.70
CA VAL A 5 42.51 20.84 32.48
C VAL A 5 40.99 20.71 32.36
N LEU A 6 40.43 21.57 31.57
CA LEU A 6 39.03 21.42 31.17
C LEU A 6 38.96 20.36 30.10
N THR A 7 38.63 19.18 30.53
CA THR A 7 38.20 18.17 29.58
C THR A 7 36.75 18.45 29.19
N THR A 8 36.57 19.11 28.09
CA THR A 8 35.27 19.18 27.48
C THR A 8 34.97 17.83 26.88
N ALA A 9 34.17 17.09 27.57
CA ALA A 9 33.61 15.87 26.97
C ALA A 9 32.62 16.30 25.92
N THR A 10 33.02 16.21 24.68
CA THR A 10 32.09 16.40 23.56
C THR A 10 31.25 15.14 23.47
N VAL A 11 30.04 15.22 23.94
CA VAL A 11 29.08 14.16 23.71
C VAL A 11 28.62 14.29 22.27
N ALA A 12 29.21 13.49 21.41
CA ALA A 12 28.68 13.35 20.08
C ALA A 12 27.36 12.59 20.19
N ILE A 13 26.28 13.33 20.13
CA ILE A 13 24.97 12.71 19.97
C ILE A 13 24.91 12.23 18.54
N ALA A 14 25.19 10.95 18.35
CA ALA A 14 24.89 10.31 17.10
C ALA A 14 23.38 10.25 16.97
N MET A 15 22.82 11.20 16.25
CA MET A 15 21.45 11.07 15.81
C MET A 15 21.41 9.89 14.84
N ALA A 16 20.97 8.77 15.34
CA ALA A 16 20.60 7.69 14.46
C ALA A 16 19.46 8.21 13.59
N LEU A 17 19.77 8.47 12.34
CA LEU A 17 18.75 8.64 11.32
C LEU A 17 18.02 7.33 11.24
N ILE A 18 16.89 7.26 11.92
CA ILE A 18 15.95 6.18 11.68
C ILE A 18 15.36 6.51 10.32
N PRO A 19 15.66 5.71 9.28
CA PRO A 19 14.97 5.90 8.02
C PRO A 19 13.50 5.80 8.35
N ALA A 20 12.73 6.79 7.98
CA ALA A 20 11.31 6.73 8.08
C ALA A 20 10.89 5.44 7.40
N ALA A 21 10.61 4.41 8.20
CA ALA A 21 9.96 3.18 7.75
C ALA A 21 8.65 3.65 7.18
N GLY A 22 8.64 3.96 5.91
CA GLY A 22 7.57 4.70 5.46
C GLY A 22 6.92 4.24 4.21
N ALA A 23 6.31 5.20 3.60
CA ALA A 23 5.48 5.10 2.43
C ALA A 23 6.15 4.45 1.22
N ASN A 24 7.47 4.19 1.26
CA ASN A 24 8.23 3.58 0.18
C ASN A 24 8.54 2.10 0.38
N GLU A 25 8.23 1.55 1.54
CA GLU A 25 8.42 0.14 1.79
C GLU A 25 7.30 -0.65 1.12
N MET A 26 7.68 -1.59 0.27
CA MET A 26 6.70 -2.44 -0.41
C MET A 26 6.20 -3.51 0.54
N ILE A 27 4.90 -3.52 0.75
CA ILE A 27 4.23 -4.49 1.62
C ILE A 27 3.61 -5.57 0.75
N PRO A 28 3.93 -6.85 0.99
CA PRO A 28 3.22 -7.93 0.31
C PRO A 28 1.74 -7.95 0.69
N PRO A 29 0.85 -8.36 -0.20
CA PRO A 29 -0.58 -8.35 0.10
C PRO A 29 -0.95 -9.11 1.36
N GLU A 30 -0.28 -10.23 1.63
CA GLU A 30 -0.56 -11.09 2.79
C GLU A 30 -0.22 -10.40 4.12
N LEU A 31 0.67 -9.42 4.09
CA LEU A 31 1.09 -8.69 5.29
C LEU A 31 0.37 -7.35 5.45
N ALA A 32 -0.45 -6.96 4.50
CA ALA A 32 -1.12 -5.67 4.55
C ALA A 32 -2.02 -5.53 5.79
N VAL A 33 -2.62 -6.63 6.24
CA VAL A 33 -3.47 -6.65 7.43
C VAL A 33 -2.73 -6.23 8.70
N ARG A 34 -1.41 -6.35 8.73
CA ARG A 34 -0.57 -5.91 9.86
C ARG A 34 -0.33 -4.40 9.87
N HIS A 35 -0.70 -3.72 8.81
CA HIS A 35 -0.46 -2.28 8.63
C HIS A 35 -1.76 -1.48 8.58
N VAL A 36 -2.86 -2.06 9.01
CA VAL A 36 -4.16 -1.37 9.06
C VAL A 36 -4.06 -0.09 9.88
N GLY A 37 -4.60 0.99 9.35
CA GLY A 37 -4.54 2.31 9.97
C GLY A 37 -3.35 3.15 9.55
N LYS A 38 -2.47 2.62 8.72
CA LYS A 38 -1.28 3.32 8.22
C LYS A 38 -1.37 3.52 6.72
N ASP A 39 -0.67 4.54 6.22
CA ASP A 39 -0.44 4.67 4.80
C ASP A 39 0.63 3.67 4.38
N GLY A 40 0.43 3.05 3.24
CA GLY A 40 1.37 2.04 2.77
C GLY A 40 1.35 1.86 1.27
N LEU A 41 2.31 1.10 0.80
CA LEU A 41 2.47 0.70 -0.58
C LEU A 41 2.37 -0.82 -0.64
N VAL A 42 1.26 -1.32 -1.15
CA VAL A 42 1.03 -2.76 -1.25
C VAL A 42 1.23 -3.20 -2.69
N CYS A 43 2.17 -4.11 -2.89
CA CYS A 43 2.55 -4.58 -4.22
C CYS A 43 2.31 -6.08 -4.33
N GLY A 44 1.78 -6.51 -5.45
CA GLY A 44 1.55 -7.92 -5.72
C GLY A 44 0.81 -8.13 -7.03
N VAL A 45 0.56 -9.40 -7.35
CA VAL A 45 -0.17 -9.77 -8.54
C VAL A 45 -1.67 -9.59 -8.31
N VAL A 46 -2.34 -8.98 -9.27
CA VAL A 46 -3.81 -8.94 -9.28
C VAL A 46 -4.31 -10.32 -9.71
N GLU A 47 -4.73 -11.11 -8.75
CA GLU A 47 -5.21 -12.47 -9.03
C GLU A 47 -6.57 -12.44 -9.73
N ARG A 48 -7.38 -11.46 -9.40
CA ARG A 48 -8.68 -11.27 -10.03
C ARG A 48 -9.10 -9.80 -9.97
N ALA A 49 -9.57 -9.28 -11.10
CA ALA A 49 -10.25 -7.99 -11.17
C ALA A 49 -11.74 -8.24 -11.33
N ARG A 50 -12.54 -7.67 -10.42
CA ARG A 50 -13.98 -7.92 -10.38
C ARG A 50 -14.75 -6.62 -10.27
N TYR A 51 -15.60 -6.36 -11.24
CA TYR A 51 -16.51 -5.22 -11.18
C TYR A 51 -17.82 -5.69 -10.52
N ALA A 52 -18.06 -5.19 -9.31
CA ALA A 52 -19.27 -5.54 -8.55
C ALA A 52 -20.40 -4.58 -8.92
N GLU A 53 -20.88 -4.67 -10.15
CA GLU A 53 -21.89 -3.79 -10.71
C GLU A 53 -23.23 -3.87 -9.95
N GLY A 54 -23.56 -5.04 -9.42
CA GLY A 54 -24.80 -5.25 -8.65
C GLY A 54 -24.71 -4.85 -7.19
N SER A 55 -23.55 -4.41 -6.72
CA SER A 55 -23.33 -4.01 -5.33
C SER A 55 -23.51 -2.52 -5.17
N GLU A 56 -23.81 -2.09 -3.93
CA GLU A 56 -23.91 -0.68 -3.60
C GLU A 56 -22.59 0.04 -3.90
N GLY A 57 -22.67 1.19 -4.56
CA GLY A 57 -21.51 1.96 -4.96
C GLY A 57 -20.78 1.41 -6.18
N GLN A 58 -21.18 0.25 -6.70
CA GLN A 58 -20.63 -0.39 -7.90
C GLN A 58 -19.09 -0.40 -7.92
N PRO A 59 -18.44 -0.91 -6.86
CA PRO A 59 -16.99 -0.89 -6.80
C PRO A 59 -16.36 -1.90 -7.75
N THR A 60 -15.14 -1.59 -8.18
CA THR A 60 -14.24 -2.57 -8.80
C THR A 60 -13.22 -3.00 -7.75
N PHE A 61 -13.02 -4.30 -7.62
CA PHE A 61 -12.05 -4.88 -6.71
C PHE A 61 -10.90 -5.50 -7.49
N LEU A 62 -9.69 -5.19 -7.06
CA LEU A 62 -8.49 -5.87 -7.52
C LEU A 62 -8.03 -6.76 -6.37
N HIS A 63 -8.32 -8.04 -6.46
CA HIS A 63 -7.99 -9.00 -5.40
C HIS A 63 -6.56 -9.48 -5.54
N MET A 64 -5.82 -9.41 -4.43
CA MET A 64 -4.41 -9.75 -4.36
C MET A 64 -4.16 -10.65 -3.15
N GLY A 65 -3.05 -11.39 -3.18
CA GLY A 65 -2.75 -12.32 -2.10
C GLY A 65 -3.70 -13.51 -2.07
N GLY A 66 -4.01 -14.04 -3.25
CA GLY A 66 -4.95 -15.12 -3.46
C GLY A 66 -6.11 -14.70 -4.34
N ALA A 67 -6.76 -15.67 -4.96
CA ALA A 67 -7.94 -15.45 -5.79
C ALA A 67 -9.19 -15.33 -4.93
N PHE A 68 -10.14 -14.51 -5.37
CA PHE A 68 -11.44 -14.40 -4.70
C PHE A 68 -12.12 -15.77 -4.59
N PRO A 69 -12.68 -16.16 -3.45
CA PRO A 69 -12.88 -15.38 -2.21
C PRO A 69 -11.77 -15.56 -1.15
N ARG A 70 -10.64 -16.15 -1.49
CA ARG A 70 -9.55 -16.46 -0.56
C ARG A 70 -8.43 -15.43 -0.56
N HIS A 71 -8.64 -14.30 -1.22
CA HIS A 71 -7.68 -13.20 -1.25
C HIS A 71 -7.47 -12.62 0.15
N THR A 72 -6.29 -12.03 0.36
CA THR A 72 -5.92 -11.41 1.64
C THR A 72 -5.98 -9.90 1.59
N PHE A 73 -6.00 -9.33 0.40
CA PHE A 73 -5.99 -7.89 0.18
C PHE A 73 -6.79 -7.53 -1.06
N SER A 74 -7.39 -6.36 -1.06
CA SER A 74 -8.06 -5.79 -2.22
C SER A 74 -7.76 -4.31 -2.39
N VAL A 75 -7.60 -3.90 -3.63
CA VAL A 75 -7.77 -2.51 -4.00
C VAL A 75 -9.25 -2.31 -4.33
N ARG A 76 -9.87 -1.31 -3.72
CA ARG A 76 -11.27 -0.98 -3.97
C ARG A 76 -11.34 0.35 -4.72
N VAL A 77 -11.91 0.32 -5.92
CA VAL A 77 -12.16 1.54 -6.68
C VAL A 77 -13.67 1.78 -6.69
N PRO A 78 -14.16 2.86 -6.06
CA PRO A 78 -15.59 3.17 -6.10
C PRO A 78 -16.07 3.37 -7.53
N GLY A 79 -17.34 3.06 -7.78
CA GLY A 79 -17.91 3.25 -9.11
C GLY A 79 -17.81 4.68 -9.61
N SER A 80 -17.93 5.65 -8.71
CA SER A 80 -17.80 7.08 -9.05
C SER A 80 -16.39 7.46 -9.51
N ALA A 81 -15.37 6.68 -9.16
CA ALA A 81 -13.97 6.94 -9.54
C ALA A 81 -13.54 6.13 -10.77
N ARG A 82 -14.35 5.19 -11.21
CA ARG A 82 -14.00 4.29 -12.31
C ARG A 82 -13.62 5.04 -13.59
N ASN A 83 -14.30 6.13 -13.89
CA ASN A 83 -14.04 6.94 -15.08
C ASN A 83 -12.77 7.79 -14.98
N ASN A 84 -12.15 7.87 -13.80
CA ASN A 84 -10.89 8.60 -13.65
C ASN A 84 -9.70 7.83 -14.24
N PHE A 85 -9.89 6.55 -14.52
CA PHE A 85 -8.84 5.69 -15.07
C PHE A 85 -8.94 5.69 -16.59
N GLY A 86 -7.82 5.90 -17.26
CA GLY A 86 -7.73 5.94 -18.72
C GLY A 86 -7.67 4.55 -19.37
N PHE A 87 -7.95 3.49 -18.60
CA PHE A 87 -7.91 2.11 -19.06
C PHE A 87 -8.94 1.29 -18.27
N PRO A 88 -9.41 0.16 -18.81
CA PRO A 88 -10.27 -0.73 -18.06
C PRO A 88 -9.54 -1.33 -16.86
N LEU A 89 -10.11 -1.19 -15.67
CA LEU A 89 -9.50 -1.74 -14.46
C LEU A 89 -9.33 -3.26 -14.52
N GLU A 90 -10.24 -3.94 -15.23
CA GLU A 90 -10.19 -5.38 -15.41
C GLU A 90 -8.95 -5.83 -16.20
N SER A 91 -8.35 -4.93 -16.98
CA SER A 91 -7.11 -5.23 -17.71
C SER A 91 -5.91 -5.44 -16.80
N LEU A 92 -6.03 -5.07 -15.53
CA LEU A 92 -4.96 -5.28 -14.55
C LEU A 92 -4.90 -6.71 -14.03
N GLN A 93 -5.91 -7.54 -14.31
CA GLN A 93 -5.87 -8.94 -13.89
C GLN A 93 -4.65 -9.65 -14.47
N GLY A 94 -3.92 -10.35 -13.61
CA GLY A 94 -2.68 -11.04 -13.97
C GLY A 94 -1.43 -10.17 -13.94
N LYS A 95 -1.58 -8.86 -13.75
CA LYS A 95 -0.45 -7.93 -13.70
C LYS A 95 -0.01 -7.69 -12.27
N THR A 96 1.27 -7.39 -12.12
CA THR A 96 1.80 -6.95 -10.82
C THR A 96 1.64 -5.44 -10.72
N ILE A 97 1.03 -5.01 -9.64
CA ILE A 97 0.79 -3.58 -9.36
C ILE A 97 1.27 -3.22 -7.97
N CYS A 98 1.48 -1.93 -7.76
CA CYS A 98 1.61 -1.35 -6.43
C CYS A 98 0.48 -0.36 -6.23
N ALA A 99 -0.26 -0.52 -5.13
CA ALA A 99 -1.30 0.40 -4.73
C ALA A 99 -0.85 1.16 -3.49
N SER A 100 -1.01 2.47 -3.50
CA SER A 100 -0.64 3.33 -2.38
C SER A 100 -1.87 3.97 -1.77
N GLY A 101 -1.87 4.09 -0.46
CA GLY A 101 -2.94 4.74 0.28
C GLY A 101 -3.05 4.22 1.70
N ARG A 102 -4.12 4.65 2.36
CA ARG A 102 -4.40 4.22 3.71
C ARG A 102 -4.93 2.79 3.71
N ILE A 103 -4.29 1.95 4.48
CA ILE A 103 -4.69 0.56 4.62
C ILE A 103 -5.82 0.48 5.62
N ALA A 104 -6.96 0.00 5.19
CA ALA A 104 -8.14 -0.20 6.03
C ALA A 104 -8.38 -1.69 6.24
N ARG A 105 -9.16 -2.00 7.26
CA ARG A 105 -9.60 -3.38 7.51
C ARG A 105 -10.93 -3.62 6.82
N ASP A 106 -11.01 -4.74 6.14
CA ASP A 106 -12.26 -5.26 5.59
C ASP A 106 -12.43 -6.70 6.07
N ALA A 107 -13.25 -6.89 7.12
CA ALA A 107 -13.39 -8.16 7.82
C ALA A 107 -12.02 -8.67 8.31
N SER A 108 -11.57 -9.82 7.85
CA SER A 108 -10.25 -10.38 8.19
C SER A 108 -9.14 -9.96 7.22
N ARG A 109 -9.45 -9.09 6.27
CA ARG A 109 -8.57 -8.68 5.18
C ARG A 109 -8.20 -7.22 5.28
N ALA A 110 -7.27 -6.82 4.46
CA ALA A 110 -6.90 -5.41 4.30
C ALA A 110 -7.35 -4.89 2.93
N GLU A 111 -7.55 -3.59 2.86
CA GLU A 111 -8.04 -2.91 1.68
C GLU A 111 -7.43 -1.53 1.57
N ILE A 112 -7.15 -1.09 0.36
CA ILE A 112 -6.86 0.31 0.05
C ILE A 112 -7.92 0.81 -0.93
N GLU A 113 -8.61 1.89 -0.57
CA GLU A 113 -9.51 2.56 -1.50
C GLU A 113 -8.72 3.49 -2.40
N VAL A 114 -8.88 3.34 -3.71
CA VAL A 114 -8.18 4.11 -4.72
C VAL A 114 -9.18 4.84 -5.59
N THR A 115 -9.02 6.14 -5.70
CA THR A 115 -9.89 7.01 -6.52
C THR A 115 -9.16 7.67 -7.67
N SER A 116 -7.84 7.57 -7.70
CA SER A 116 -6.99 8.21 -8.71
C SER A 116 -6.01 7.22 -9.32
N PRO A 117 -5.77 7.28 -10.64
CA PRO A 117 -4.78 6.41 -11.27
C PRO A 117 -3.36 6.57 -10.72
N SER A 118 -3.03 7.73 -10.15
CA SER A 118 -1.70 7.94 -9.55
C SER A 118 -1.41 7.03 -8.35
N ALA A 119 -2.44 6.46 -7.75
CA ALA A 119 -2.30 5.55 -6.60
C ALA A 119 -2.07 4.08 -7.02
N ILE A 120 -2.13 3.78 -8.31
CA ILE A 120 -1.86 2.45 -8.85
C ILE A 120 -0.73 2.56 -9.86
N LYS A 121 0.32 1.78 -9.66
CA LYS A 121 1.45 1.71 -10.60
C LYS A 121 1.70 0.27 -10.99
N LEU A 122 2.01 0.06 -12.27
CA LEU A 122 2.49 -1.24 -12.72
C LEU A 122 3.90 -1.43 -12.17
N ALA A 123 4.12 -2.58 -11.53
CA ALA A 123 5.43 -2.95 -11.05
C ALA A 123 6.06 -3.90 -12.06
N THR A 124 7.30 -3.56 -12.46
CA THR A 124 8.10 -4.45 -13.29
C THR A 124 9.00 -5.23 -12.35
N ILE A 125 8.70 -6.50 -12.17
CA ILE A 125 9.61 -7.40 -11.47
C ILE A 125 10.54 -7.99 -12.52
N LYS A 126 11.79 -7.64 -12.40
CA LYS A 126 12.83 -8.33 -13.18
C LYS A 126 13.32 -9.52 -12.40
#